data_70ce28548b409a99838e16de5e0d4f71
#
_entry.id   70ce28548b409a99838e16de5e0d4f71
#
_cell.length_a   1.000
_cell.length_b   1.000
_cell.length_c   1.000
_cell.angle_alpha   90.00
_cell.angle_beta   90.00
_cell.angle_gamma   90.00
#
_symmetry.space_group_name_H-M   'P 1'
#
loop_
_entity.id
_entity.type
_entity.pdbx_description
1 polymer ?
#
loop_
_entity_poly.entity_id
_entity_poly.type
_entity_poly.pdbx_seq_one_letter_code
_entity_poly.pdbx_strand_id
1 'polypeptide(L)'
;MQFLVIAHDAKDENALERRLAVREEHLKFASKMFESGKWLFASALLDKNDNMNGSVIACDYSSEEELKKEWLDNEAYVVGNVWTDITIRKAKIATH
;
A
#
# COMPACT_ATOMS: atom_id res chain seq x y z
N MET A 1 15.29 6.04 -5.12
CA MET A 1 15.22 4.60 -5.48
C MET A 1 13.75 4.18 -5.55
N GLN A 2 13.34 3.65 -6.68
CA GLN A 2 11.94 3.30 -6.88
C GLN A 2 11.66 1.86 -6.52
N PHE A 3 10.47 1.64 -5.98
CA PHE A 3 10.01 0.31 -5.57
C PHE A 3 8.56 0.12 -5.97
N LEU A 4 8.19 -1.13 -6.17
CA LEU A 4 6.81 -1.54 -6.32
C LEU A 4 6.45 -2.36 -5.08
N VAL A 5 5.42 -1.94 -4.38
CA VAL A 5 4.91 -2.65 -3.20
C VAL A 5 3.60 -3.31 -3.58
N ILE A 6 3.56 -4.62 -3.44
CA ILE A 6 2.39 -5.42 -3.75
C ILE A 6 1.91 -6.05 -2.45
N ALA A 7 0.73 -5.67 -2.03
CA ALA A 7 0.17 -6.13 -0.75
C ALA A 7 -1.15 -6.85 -0.99
N HIS A 8 -1.32 -7.99 -0.35
CA HIS A 8 -2.56 -8.73 -0.38
C HIS A 8 -3.23 -8.70 0.98
N ASP A 9 -4.54 -8.47 0.97
CA ASP A 9 -5.34 -8.46 2.19
C ASP A 9 -5.44 -9.88 2.76
N ALA A 10 -5.68 -9.98 4.06
CA ALA A 10 -6.02 -11.24 4.70
C ALA A 10 -7.22 -11.87 4.03
N LYS A 11 -7.29 -13.20 4.08
CA LYS A 11 -8.31 -13.97 3.34
C LYS A 11 -9.52 -14.38 4.19
N ASP A 12 -9.55 -13.94 5.44
CA ASP A 12 -10.68 -14.24 6.31
C ASP A 12 -11.92 -13.42 5.92
N GLU A 13 -13.08 -13.86 6.37
CA GLU A 13 -14.36 -13.23 6.00
C GLU A 13 -14.50 -11.77 6.44
N ASN A 14 -13.75 -11.33 7.46
CA ASN A 14 -13.81 -9.97 7.99
C ASN A 14 -12.74 -9.04 7.42
N ALA A 15 -11.94 -9.50 6.46
CA ALA A 15 -10.83 -8.74 5.92
C ALA A 15 -11.28 -7.43 5.26
N LEU A 16 -12.33 -7.50 4.44
CA LEU A 16 -12.85 -6.31 3.77
C LEU A 16 -13.38 -5.28 4.77
N GLU A 17 -14.07 -5.75 5.81
CA GLU A 17 -14.58 -4.88 6.86
C GLU A 17 -13.46 -4.15 7.59
N ARG A 18 -12.35 -4.85 7.90
CA ARG A 18 -11.19 -4.21 8.53
C ARG A 18 -10.56 -3.18 7.61
N ARG A 19 -10.46 -3.48 6.31
CA ARG A 19 -9.94 -2.53 5.32
C ARG A 19 -10.76 -1.25 5.29
N LEU A 20 -12.07 -1.38 5.21
CA LEU A 20 -12.98 -0.23 5.16
C LEU A 20 -12.94 0.58 6.46
N ALA A 21 -12.75 -0.07 7.60
CA ALA A 21 -12.70 0.59 8.90
C ALA A 21 -11.51 1.55 9.04
N VAL A 22 -10.37 1.26 8.40
CA VAL A 22 -9.17 2.12 8.51
C VAL A 22 -8.83 2.83 7.19
N ARG A 23 -9.70 2.73 6.20
CA ARG A 23 -9.45 3.27 4.86
C ARG A 23 -9.22 4.78 4.86
N GLU A 24 -9.97 5.52 5.65
CA GLU A 24 -9.82 6.98 5.72
C GLU A 24 -8.44 7.38 6.20
N GLU A 25 -7.92 6.69 7.20
CA GLU A 25 -6.56 6.93 7.71
C GLU A 25 -5.51 6.61 6.66
N HIS A 26 -5.68 5.50 5.95
CA HIS A 26 -4.81 5.13 4.84
C HIS A 26 -4.80 6.22 3.76
N LEU A 27 -5.96 6.73 3.37
CA LEU A 27 -6.07 7.76 2.34
C LEU A 27 -5.45 9.08 2.76
N LYS A 28 -5.52 9.44 4.03
CA LYS A 28 -4.85 10.63 4.56
C LYS A 28 -3.33 10.51 4.46
N PHE A 29 -2.80 9.36 4.81
CA PHE A 29 -1.37 9.08 4.69
C PHE A 29 -0.95 9.09 3.20
N ALA A 30 -1.74 8.46 2.33
CA ALA A 30 -1.50 8.42 0.90
C ALA A 30 -1.38 9.84 0.33
N SER A 31 -2.29 10.72 0.72
CA SER A 31 -2.29 12.10 0.27
C SER A 31 -0.96 12.80 0.59
N LYS A 32 -0.45 12.62 1.80
CA LYS A 32 0.84 13.18 2.20
C LYS A 32 1.98 12.61 1.38
N MET A 33 1.95 11.32 1.10
CA MET A 33 3.01 10.66 0.34
C MET A 33 2.99 11.10 -1.13
N PHE A 34 1.83 11.29 -1.73
CA PHE A 34 1.71 11.84 -3.08
C PHE A 34 2.23 13.28 -3.14
N GLU A 35 1.87 14.12 -2.18
CA GLU A 35 2.34 15.50 -2.13
C GLU A 35 3.85 15.60 -2.00
N SER A 36 4.46 14.71 -1.23
CA SER A 36 5.91 14.70 -1.01
C SER A 36 6.69 14.02 -2.15
N GLY A 37 6.00 13.44 -3.12
CA GLY A 37 6.64 12.71 -4.22
C GLY A 37 7.10 11.32 -3.85
N LYS A 38 6.78 10.83 -2.66
CA LYS A 38 7.21 9.49 -2.22
C LYS A 38 6.36 8.38 -2.80
N TRP A 39 5.08 8.65 -3.08
CA TRP A 39 4.23 7.73 -3.83
C TRP A 39 4.00 8.28 -5.22
N LEU A 40 4.18 7.44 -6.22
CA LEU A 40 4.05 7.81 -7.64
C LEU A 40 2.67 7.46 -8.19
N PHE A 41 2.18 6.29 -7.85
CA PHE A 41 0.80 5.88 -8.10
C PHE A 41 0.38 4.82 -7.09
N ALA A 42 -0.91 4.65 -6.95
CA ALA A 42 -1.49 3.61 -6.09
C ALA A 42 -2.73 3.04 -6.77
N SER A 43 -2.97 1.77 -6.54
CA SER A 43 -4.16 1.10 -7.03
C SER A 43 -4.65 0.07 -6.02
N ALA A 44 -5.96 -0.14 -5.98
CA ALA A 44 -6.53 -1.26 -5.24
C ALA A 44 -6.61 -2.46 -6.18
N LEU A 45 -6.32 -3.64 -5.69
CA LEU A 45 -6.59 -4.88 -6.41
C LEU A 45 -8.02 -5.31 -6.11
N LEU A 46 -8.68 -5.85 -7.11
CA LEU A 46 -10.07 -6.28 -6.97
C LEU A 46 -10.17 -7.78 -7.18
N ASP A 47 -11.05 -8.42 -6.40
CA ASP A 47 -11.39 -9.81 -6.61
C ASP A 47 -12.42 -9.94 -7.75
N LYS A 48 -12.88 -11.16 -8.02
CA LYS A 48 -13.85 -11.41 -9.11
C LYS A 48 -15.21 -10.76 -8.88
N ASN A 49 -15.49 -10.32 -7.66
CA ASN A 49 -16.75 -9.64 -7.30
C ASN A 49 -16.57 -8.12 -7.17
N ASP A 50 -15.43 -7.60 -7.64
CA ASP A 50 -15.05 -6.18 -7.57
C ASP A 50 -14.88 -5.65 -6.14
N ASN A 51 -14.62 -6.52 -5.18
CA ASN A 51 -14.25 -6.11 -3.83
C ASN A 51 -12.74 -5.92 -3.73
N MET A 52 -12.31 -4.89 -3.03
CA MET A 52 -10.90 -4.63 -2.81
C MET A 52 -10.28 -5.73 -1.95
N ASN A 53 -9.19 -6.32 -2.40
CA ASN A 53 -8.48 -7.38 -1.68
C ASN A 53 -6.96 -7.22 -1.70
N GLY A 54 -6.47 -6.06 -2.04
CA GLY A 54 -5.05 -5.79 -2.07
C GLY A 54 -4.74 -4.41 -2.60
N SER A 55 -3.46 -4.12 -2.76
CA SER A 55 -2.98 -2.84 -3.27
C SER A 55 -1.67 -3.03 -4.02
N VAL A 56 -1.45 -2.19 -5.03
CA VAL A 56 -0.15 -2.07 -5.68
C VAL A 56 0.21 -0.60 -5.69
N ILE A 57 1.37 -0.28 -5.11
CA ILE A 57 1.80 1.10 -4.96
C ILE A 57 3.23 1.23 -5.50
N ALA A 58 3.44 2.19 -6.40
CA ALA A 58 4.76 2.56 -6.86
C ALA A 58 5.25 3.74 -6.05
N CYS A 59 6.47 3.65 -5.53
CA CYS A 59 7.00 4.64 -4.60
C CYS A 59 8.49 4.91 -4.84
N ASP A 60 8.96 5.98 -4.23
CA ASP A 60 10.35 6.42 -4.30
C ASP A 60 10.84 6.76 -2.89
N TYR A 61 11.76 5.95 -2.39
CA TYR A 61 12.39 6.15 -1.08
C TYR A 61 13.90 6.00 -1.24
N SER A 62 14.66 6.53 -0.29
CA SER A 62 16.12 6.47 -0.35
C SER A 62 16.65 5.03 -0.27
N SER A 63 15.90 4.15 0.39
CA SER A 63 16.26 2.73 0.53
C SER A 63 15.02 1.94 0.91
N GLU A 64 15.10 0.61 0.82
CA GLU A 64 14.03 -0.28 1.29
C GLU A 64 13.83 -0.12 2.81
N GLU A 65 14.92 0.06 3.55
CA GLU A 65 14.87 0.29 4.99
C GLU A 65 14.07 1.54 5.34
N GLU A 66 14.30 2.63 4.60
CA GLU A 66 13.57 3.88 4.78
C GLU A 66 12.09 3.74 4.41
N LEU A 67 11.80 3.00 3.35
CA LEU A 67 10.43 2.69 2.95
C LEU A 67 9.67 2.00 4.08
N LYS A 68 10.27 1.02 4.72
CA LYS A 68 9.66 0.29 5.83
C LYS A 68 9.46 1.19 7.04
N LYS A 69 10.47 1.97 7.39
CA LYS A 69 10.45 2.82 8.57
C LYS A 69 9.46 3.99 8.44
N GLU A 70 9.49 4.68 7.30
CA GLU A 70 8.61 5.84 7.10
C GLU A 70 7.18 5.45 6.77
N TRP A 71 7.00 4.37 6.05
CA TRP A 71 5.70 3.98 5.54
C TRP A 71 5.12 2.75 6.22
N LEU A 72 5.66 1.57 5.96
CA LEU A 72 5.00 0.32 6.35
C LEU A 72 4.80 0.19 7.86
N ASP A 73 5.72 0.68 8.67
CA ASP A 73 5.59 0.64 10.12
C ASP A 73 4.44 1.52 10.64
N ASN A 74 3.98 2.47 9.82
CA ASN A 74 2.94 3.42 10.17
C ASN A 74 1.66 3.25 9.33
N GLU A 75 1.66 2.29 8.42
CA GLU A 75 0.53 2.10 7.52
C GLU A 75 -0.68 1.54 8.24
N ALA A 76 -1.82 2.23 8.13
CA ALA A 76 -3.08 1.79 8.75
C ALA A 76 -3.47 0.38 8.32
N TYR A 77 -3.21 0.00 7.07
CA TYR A 77 -3.51 -1.34 6.57
C TYR A 77 -2.58 -2.42 7.12
N VAL A 78 -1.39 -2.05 7.56
CA VAL A 78 -0.47 -2.99 8.24
C VAL A 78 -0.86 -3.11 9.71
N VAL A 79 -0.97 -1.98 10.39
CA VAL A 79 -1.31 -1.92 11.82
C VAL A 79 -2.69 -2.53 12.08
N GLY A 80 -3.63 -2.32 11.17
CA GLY A 80 -5.00 -2.83 11.28
C GLY A 80 -5.19 -4.27 10.80
N ASN A 81 -4.11 -4.99 10.49
CA ASN A 81 -4.16 -6.37 10.01
C ASN A 81 -4.95 -6.56 8.71
N VAL A 82 -4.87 -5.59 7.83
CA VAL A 82 -5.47 -5.67 6.48
C VAL A 82 -4.51 -6.34 5.52
N TRP A 83 -3.31 -5.77 5.37
CA TRP A 83 -2.26 -6.36 4.53
C TRP A 83 -1.52 -7.43 5.32
N THR A 84 -1.56 -8.66 4.86
CA THR A 84 -0.89 -9.78 5.52
C THR A 84 0.20 -10.41 4.67
N ASP A 85 0.27 -10.05 3.40
CA ASP A 85 1.29 -10.55 2.48
C ASP A 85 1.81 -9.35 1.69
N ILE A 86 3.04 -8.93 1.97
CA ILE A 86 3.64 -7.73 1.38
C ILE A 86 4.92 -8.11 0.66
N THR A 87 4.98 -7.78 -0.63
CA THR A 87 6.17 -7.97 -1.45
C THR A 87 6.70 -6.60 -1.85
N ILE A 88 8.00 -6.38 -1.64
CA ILE A 88 8.69 -5.15 -2.03
C ILE A 88 9.67 -5.51 -3.12
N ARG A 89 9.54 -4.88 -4.29
CA ARG A 89 10.45 -5.11 -5.41
C ARG A 89 11.08 -3.79 -5.83
N LYS A 90 12.41 -3.81 -6.01
CA LYS A 90 13.10 -2.68 -6.62
C LYS A 90 12.63 -2.59 -8.07
N ALA A 91 12.29 -1.41 -8.52
CA ALA A 91 11.67 -1.22 -9.83
C ALA A 91 12.17 0.05 -10.49
N LYS A 92 11.91 0.15 -11.77
CA LYS A 92 12.10 1.38 -12.53
C LYS A 92 10.77 1.72 -13.16
N ILE A 93 10.16 2.80 -12.69
CA ILE A 93 8.83 3.20 -13.17
C ILE A 93 9.01 3.94 -14.50
N ALA A 94 8.29 3.47 -15.52
CA ALA A 94 8.36 4.08 -16.83
C ALA A 94 7.70 5.47 -16.82
N THR A 95 8.33 6.40 -17.53
CA THR A 95 7.76 7.73 -17.76
C THR A 95 7.21 7.77 -19.19
N HIS A 96 6.18 8.59 -19.39
CA HIS A 96 5.54 8.73 -20.70
C HIS A 96 4.94 10.12 -20.90
#